data_c80879daf65427e55ec3b0585437a808
#
_entry.id   c80879daf65427e55ec3b0585437a808
#
_cell.length_a   1.000
_cell.length_b   1.000
_cell.length_c   1.000
_cell.angle_alpha   90.00
_cell.angle_beta   90.00
_cell.angle_gamma   90.00
#
_symmetry.space_group_name_H-M   'P 1'
#
loop_
_entity.id
_entity.type
_entity.pdbx_description
1 polymer ?
#
loop_
_entity_poly.entity_id
_entity_poly.type
_entity_poly.pdbx_seq_one_letter_code
_entity_poly.pdbx_strand_id
1 'polypeptide(L)'
;MIVLPLIAAIIIKLFFNRLHKFLVAHTKELGFYLWACIIFVLSAKTFANIFASQSSSIQIIIFAVTGLLCTIFQFSFGKIVGHMGKQRISAGQGLGQKNMLFGIWVALTYLNPTVAIIPGTYILWQNSMNAWQMWYRERSLVKWKQMGVEPYQE
;
A
#
# COMPACT_ATOMS: atom_id res chain seq x y z
N MET A 1 -3.93 -18.68 1.48
CA MET A 1 -3.33 -18.46 0.15
C MET A 1 -1.93 -17.81 0.16
N ILE A 2 -1.56 -16.99 1.14
CA ILE A 2 -0.23 -16.33 1.22
C ILE A 2 0.88 -17.32 1.65
N VAL A 3 0.55 -18.30 2.47
CA VAL A 3 1.52 -19.26 3.04
C VAL A 3 2.19 -20.12 1.96
N LEU A 4 1.44 -20.56 0.97
CA LEU A 4 1.94 -21.46 -0.09
C LEU A 4 3.03 -20.81 -0.97
N PRO A 5 2.84 -19.56 -1.49
CA PRO A 5 3.93 -18.86 -2.18
C PRO A 5 5.15 -18.58 -1.30
N LEU A 6 4.95 -18.31 0.00
CA LEU A 6 6.03 -18.07 0.93
C LEU A 6 6.88 -19.34 1.13
N ILE A 7 6.24 -20.49 1.34
CA ILE A 7 6.93 -21.79 1.46
C ILE A 7 7.69 -22.10 0.17
N ALA A 8 7.07 -21.91 -1.00
CA ALA A 8 7.71 -22.12 -2.28
C ALA A 8 8.95 -21.21 -2.46
N ALA A 9 8.87 -19.95 -2.09
CA ALA A 9 9.99 -19.02 -2.15
C ALA A 9 11.14 -19.43 -1.21
N ILE A 10 10.83 -19.92 -0.01
CA ILE A 10 11.84 -20.44 0.94
C ILE A 10 12.52 -21.68 0.37
N ILE A 11 11.76 -22.64 -0.18
CA ILE A 11 12.29 -23.84 -0.79
C ILE A 11 13.23 -23.50 -1.96
N ILE A 12 12.80 -22.61 -2.86
CA ILE A 12 13.62 -22.17 -3.99
C ILE A 12 14.91 -21.49 -3.51
N LYS A 13 14.83 -20.66 -2.47
CA LYS A 13 16.00 -19.99 -1.89
C LYS A 13 17.00 -20.98 -1.29
N LEU A 14 16.51 -22.02 -0.61
CA LEU A 14 17.36 -22.99 0.10
C LEU A 14 17.98 -24.03 -0.86
N PHE A 15 17.20 -24.56 -1.79
CA PHE A 15 17.62 -25.70 -2.64
C PHE A 15 18.10 -25.28 -4.03
N PHE A 16 17.62 -24.13 -4.56
CA PHE A 16 17.86 -23.71 -5.95
C PHE A 16 18.43 -22.29 -6.03
N ASN A 17 19.61 -22.06 -5.46
CA ASN A 17 20.21 -20.72 -5.36
C ASN A 17 20.39 -20.01 -6.72
N ARG A 18 20.69 -20.76 -7.81
CA ARG A 18 20.76 -20.18 -9.16
C ARG A 18 19.42 -19.70 -9.67
N LEU A 19 18.37 -20.50 -9.47
CA LEU A 19 17.01 -20.16 -9.84
C LEU A 19 16.51 -18.96 -9.02
N HIS A 20 16.81 -18.92 -7.72
CA HIS A 20 16.48 -17.80 -6.85
C HIS A 20 17.09 -16.48 -7.35
N LYS A 21 18.39 -16.47 -7.67
CA LYS A 21 19.07 -15.27 -8.21
C LYS A 21 18.48 -14.83 -9.55
N PHE A 22 18.19 -15.77 -10.44
CA PHE A 22 17.55 -15.49 -11.73
C PHE A 22 16.14 -14.87 -11.53
N LEU A 23 15.31 -15.50 -10.71
CA LEU A 23 13.97 -14.99 -10.40
C LEU A 23 14.03 -13.60 -9.79
N VAL A 24 14.86 -13.38 -8.75
CA VAL A 24 14.98 -12.06 -8.11
C VAL A 24 15.41 -10.98 -9.10
N ALA A 25 16.34 -11.28 -9.99
CA ALA A 25 16.80 -10.31 -10.99
C ALA A 25 15.70 -9.90 -12.00
N HIS A 26 14.88 -10.87 -12.44
CA HIS A 26 13.90 -10.64 -13.51
C HIS A 26 12.49 -10.30 -13.00
N THR A 27 12.13 -10.73 -11.77
CA THR A 27 10.78 -10.49 -11.23
C THR A 27 10.66 -9.19 -10.45
N LYS A 28 11.76 -8.53 -10.12
CA LYS A 28 11.74 -7.28 -9.36
C LYS A 28 10.94 -6.18 -10.07
N GLU A 29 11.22 -5.97 -11.35
CA GLU A 29 10.49 -4.99 -12.17
C GLU A 29 9.07 -5.45 -12.47
N LEU A 30 8.90 -6.75 -12.80
CA LEU A 30 7.59 -7.33 -13.05
C LEU A 30 6.64 -7.17 -11.84
N GLY A 31 7.16 -7.35 -10.63
CA GLY A 31 6.40 -7.14 -9.39
C GLY A 31 5.86 -5.72 -9.27
N PHE A 32 6.64 -4.72 -9.67
CA PHE A 32 6.20 -3.32 -9.68
C PHE A 32 5.06 -3.08 -10.69
N TYR A 33 5.20 -3.59 -11.91
CA TYR A 33 4.14 -3.45 -12.94
C TYR A 33 2.86 -4.19 -12.56
N LEU A 34 2.96 -5.39 -12.01
CA LEU A 34 1.81 -6.14 -11.51
C LEU A 34 1.10 -5.39 -10.37
N TRP A 35 1.87 -4.83 -9.44
CA TRP A 35 1.33 -4.02 -8.36
C TRP A 35 0.60 -2.77 -8.90
N ALA A 36 1.17 -2.06 -9.87
CA ALA A 36 0.55 -0.91 -10.50
C ALA A 36 -0.77 -1.29 -11.22
N CYS A 37 -0.78 -2.41 -11.96
CA CYS A 37 -1.99 -2.94 -12.59
C CYS A 37 -3.07 -3.30 -11.57
N ILE A 38 -2.71 -3.95 -10.46
CA ILE A 38 -3.65 -4.29 -9.39
C ILE A 38 -4.26 -3.03 -8.78
N ILE A 39 -3.46 -1.99 -8.50
CA ILE A 39 -3.98 -0.72 -7.99
C ILE A 39 -4.97 -0.09 -8.96
N PHE A 40 -4.65 -0.09 -10.25
CA PHE A 40 -5.54 0.45 -11.28
C PHE A 40 -6.89 -0.29 -11.31
N VAL A 41 -6.86 -1.62 -11.31
CA VAL A 41 -8.09 -2.45 -11.29
C VAL A 41 -8.90 -2.22 -10.01
N LEU A 42 -8.24 -2.14 -8.85
CA LEU A 42 -8.92 -1.89 -7.57
C LEU A 42 -9.52 -0.49 -7.50
N SER A 43 -8.84 0.51 -8.05
CA SER A 43 -9.36 1.87 -8.15
C SER A 43 -10.61 1.90 -9.03
N ALA A 44 -10.56 1.28 -10.23
CA ALA A 44 -11.70 1.18 -11.13
C ALA A 44 -12.89 0.48 -10.45
N LYS A 45 -12.64 -0.61 -9.73
CA LYS A 45 -13.67 -1.34 -8.98
C LYS A 45 -14.27 -0.51 -7.84
N THR A 46 -13.46 0.29 -7.16
CA THR A 46 -13.93 1.22 -6.12
C THR A 46 -14.87 2.27 -6.72
N PHE A 47 -14.51 2.89 -7.85
CA PHE A 47 -15.38 3.82 -8.54
C PHE A 47 -16.67 3.15 -9.03
N ALA A 48 -16.58 1.95 -9.63
CA ALA A 48 -17.75 1.20 -10.05
C ALA A 48 -18.72 0.93 -8.87
N ASN A 49 -18.18 0.56 -7.70
CA ASN A 49 -18.99 0.37 -6.49
C ASN A 49 -19.65 1.68 -6.00
N ILE A 50 -18.93 2.80 -6.10
CA ILE A 50 -19.50 4.13 -5.75
C ILE A 50 -20.67 4.46 -6.68
N PHE A 51 -20.52 4.28 -7.99
CA PHE A 51 -21.57 4.58 -8.96
C PHE A 51 -22.75 3.60 -8.87
N ALA A 52 -22.50 2.33 -8.54
CA ALA A 52 -23.54 1.33 -8.35
C ALA A 52 -24.25 1.45 -6.99
N SER A 53 -23.66 2.15 -6.02
CA SER A 53 -24.28 2.34 -4.71
C SER A 53 -25.43 3.35 -4.80
N GLN A 54 -26.52 3.05 -4.10
CA GLN A 54 -27.64 4.01 -3.94
C GLN A 54 -27.35 5.03 -2.83
N SER A 55 -26.09 5.22 -2.48
CA SER A 55 -25.65 6.13 -1.42
C SER A 55 -25.78 7.58 -1.86
N SER A 56 -26.21 8.43 -0.95
CA SER A 56 -26.22 9.88 -1.23
C SER A 56 -24.80 10.43 -1.38
N SER A 57 -24.63 11.51 -2.13
CA SER A 57 -23.32 12.16 -2.31
C SER A 57 -22.66 12.51 -0.97
N ILE A 58 -23.46 12.88 0.04
CA ILE A 58 -22.97 13.19 1.39
C ILE A 58 -22.37 11.95 2.05
N GLN A 59 -23.00 10.78 1.93
CA GLN A 59 -22.49 9.52 2.49
C GLN A 59 -21.17 9.14 1.84
N ILE A 60 -21.05 9.27 0.52
CA ILE A 60 -19.81 8.99 -0.22
C ILE A 60 -18.68 9.90 0.26
N ILE A 61 -18.94 11.18 0.44
CA ILE A 61 -17.98 12.15 0.96
C ILE A 61 -17.53 11.76 2.38
N ILE A 62 -18.48 11.42 3.27
CA ILE A 62 -18.18 10.98 4.64
C ILE A 62 -17.26 9.75 4.61
N PHE A 63 -17.55 8.75 3.77
CA PHE A 63 -16.73 7.55 3.65
C PHE A 63 -15.33 7.85 3.10
N ALA A 64 -15.23 8.73 2.11
CA ALA A 64 -13.94 9.15 1.56
C ALA A 64 -13.10 9.91 2.59
N VAL A 65 -13.70 10.84 3.34
CA VAL A 65 -13.04 11.59 4.41
C VAL A 65 -12.63 10.65 5.55
N THR A 66 -13.47 9.72 5.94
CA THR A 66 -13.14 8.70 6.95
C THR A 66 -11.93 7.88 6.52
N GLY A 67 -11.91 7.40 5.27
CA GLY A 67 -10.74 6.69 4.71
C GLY A 67 -9.47 7.53 4.75
N LEU A 68 -9.55 8.84 4.42
CA LEU A 68 -8.42 9.77 4.49
C LEU A 68 -7.92 9.93 5.93
N LEU A 69 -8.81 10.21 6.86
CA LEU A 69 -8.44 10.40 8.28
C LEU A 69 -7.80 9.14 8.86
N CYS A 70 -8.36 7.96 8.58
CA CYS A 70 -7.77 6.69 8.98
C CYS A 70 -6.37 6.49 8.38
N THR A 71 -6.17 6.84 7.10
CA THR A 71 -4.87 6.75 6.44
C THR A 71 -3.84 7.67 7.12
N ILE A 72 -4.18 8.95 7.29
CA ILE A 72 -3.31 9.93 7.94
C ILE A 72 -2.96 9.47 9.37
N PHE A 73 -3.97 9.05 10.13
CA PHE A 73 -3.76 8.58 11.50
C PHE A 73 -2.81 7.39 11.57
N GLN A 74 -3.03 6.35 10.76
CA GLN A 74 -2.23 5.13 10.81
C GLN A 74 -0.78 5.36 10.36
N PHE A 75 -0.56 6.10 9.27
CA PHE A 75 0.79 6.44 8.83
C PHE A 75 1.52 7.32 9.83
N SER A 76 0.84 8.32 10.40
CA SER A 76 1.43 9.23 11.40
C SER A 76 1.75 8.50 12.69
N PHE A 77 0.80 7.72 13.21
CA PHE A 77 0.99 6.94 14.43
C PHE A 77 2.12 5.91 14.27
N GLY A 78 2.16 5.20 13.13
CA GLY A 78 3.26 4.27 12.83
C GLY A 78 4.62 4.98 12.81
N LYS A 79 4.71 6.19 12.23
CA LYS A 79 5.93 6.98 12.22
C LYS A 79 6.34 7.47 13.63
N ILE A 80 5.39 7.84 14.46
CA ILE A 80 5.65 8.27 15.85
C ILE A 80 6.23 7.10 16.65
N VAL A 81 5.57 5.94 16.61
CA VAL A 81 6.05 4.72 17.31
C VAL A 81 7.40 4.26 16.75
N GLY A 82 7.55 4.26 15.44
CA GLY A 82 8.80 3.85 14.78
C GLY A 82 9.98 4.80 15.05
N HIS A 83 9.71 6.06 15.41
CA HIS A 83 10.76 7.01 15.79
C HIS A 83 11.53 6.53 17.03
N MET A 84 10.84 5.92 17.98
CA MET A 84 11.47 5.38 19.20
C MET A 84 12.45 4.23 18.90
N GLY A 85 12.19 3.44 17.83
CA GLY A 85 13.02 2.33 17.39
C GLY A 85 13.98 2.64 16.23
N LYS A 86 14.15 3.91 15.85
CA LYS A 86 14.92 4.33 14.65
C LYS A 86 14.46 3.67 13.34
N GLN A 87 13.20 3.29 13.27
CA GLN A 87 12.58 2.63 12.09
C GLN A 87 11.30 3.37 11.68
N ARG A 88 11.36 4.67 11.64
CA ARG A 88 10.22 5.56 11.40
C ARG A 88 9.49 5.24 10.10
N ILE A 89 10.22 5.05 9.00
CA ILE A 89 9.62 4.79 7.69
C ILE A 89 8.98 3.40 7.67
N SER A 90 9.71 2.37 8.09
CA SER A 90 9.25 0.98 8.09
C SER A 90 8.02 0.78 8.97
N ALA A 91 7.99 1.39 10.17
CA ALA A 91 6.85 1.31 11.07
C ALA A 91 5.63 2.09 10.51
N GLY A 92 5.85 3.26 9.90
CA GLY A 92 4.79 4.00 9.22
C GLY A 92 4.18 3.21 8.08
N GLN A 93 5.00 2.57 7.25
CA GLN A 93 4.55 1.70 6.16
C GLN A 93 3.84 0.45 6.71
N GLY A 94 4.41 -0.22 7.70
CA GLY A 94 3.83 -1.44 8.30
C GLY A 94 2.45 -1.21 8.90
N LEU A 95 2.21 -0.05 9.52
CA LEU A 95 0.90 0.28 10.09
C LEU A 95 -0.06 0.90 9.06
N GLY A 96 0.45 1.71 8.14
CA GLY A 96 -0.36 2.42 7.15
C GLY A 96 -0.80 1.57 5.97
N GLN A 97 0.02 0.61 5.54
CA GLN A 97 -0.33 -0.29 4.44
C GLN A 97 -1.17 -1.47 4.92
N LYS A 98 -2.44 -1.45 4.58
CA LYS A 98 -3.39 -2.53 4.90
C LYS A 98 -3.79 -3.31 3.66
N ASN A 99 -4.06 -4.60 3.85
CA ASN A 99 -4.67 -5.41 2.80
C ASN A 99 -6.17 -5.11 2.69
N MET A 100 -6.48 -3.94 2.11
CA MET A 100 -7.87 -3.50 1.94
C MET A 100 -8.62 -4.29 0.88
N LEU A 101 -7.94 -5.06 0.02
CA LEU A 101 -8.60 -6.00 -0.88
C LEU A 101 -9.39 -7.05 -0.08
N PHE A 102 -8.80 -7.55 1.00
CA PHE A 102 -9.49 -8.44 1.93
C PHE A 102 -10.68 -7.73 2.60
N GLY A 103 -10.51 -6.47 3.01
CA GLY A 103 -11.58 -5.66 3.58
C GLY A 103 -12.75 -5.44 2.60
N ILE A 104 -12.47 -5.16 1.33
CA ILE A 104 -13.49 -5.05 0.28
C ILE A 104 -14.21 -6.40 0.10
N TRP A 105 -13.47 -7.50 0.04
CA TRP A 105 -14.05 -8.83 -0.12
C TRP A 105 -14.98 -9.18 1.05
N VAL A 106 -14.57 -8.94 2.29
CA VAL A 106 -15.41 -9.15 3.48
C VAL A 106 -16.68 -8.30 3.42
N ALA A 107 -16.54 -7.01 3.09
CA ALA A 107 -17.68 -6.11 2.99
C ALA A 107 -18.71 -6.55 1.94
N LEU A 108 -18.22 -6.99 0.76
CA LEU A 108 -19.10 -7.46 -0.32
C LEU A 108 -19.72 -8.83 -0.04
N THR A 109 -19.03 -9.70 0.73
CA THR A 109 -19.49 -11.07 0.99
C THR A 109 -20.45 -11.13 2.18
N TYR A 110 -20.18 -10.38 3.24
CA TYR A 110 -20.90 -10.53 4.51
C TYR A 110 -21.71 -9.30 4.94
N LEU A 111 -21.51 -8.15 4.29
CA LEU A 111 -22.22 -6.90 4.62
C LEU A 111 -23.02 -6.42 3.41
N ASN A 112 -22.65 -5.25 2.90
CA ASN A 112 -23.30 -4.68 1.71
C ASN A 112 -22.29 -3.88 0.86
N PRO A 113 -22.60 -3.63 -0.44
CA PRO A 113 -21.72 -2.89 -1.33
C PRO A 113 -21.35 -1.47 -0.83
N THR A 114 -22.26 -0.82 -0.10
CA THR A 114 -22.02 0.52 0.45
C THR A 114 -20.87 0.54 1.45
N VAL A 115 -20.77 -0.49 2.30
CA VAL A 115 -19.68 -0.62 3.28
C VAL A 115 -18.33 -0.84 2.59
N ALA A 116 -18.30 -1.46 1.42
CA ALA A 116 -17.09 -1.67 0.63
C ALA A 116 -16.45 -0.36 0.12
N ILE A 117 -17.19 0.76 0.12
CA ILE A 117 -16.67 2.08 -0.27
C ILE A 117 -15.57 2.53 0.70
N ILE A 118 -15.69 2.27 1.99
CA ILE A 118 -14.70 2.69 3.00
C ILE A 118 -13.31 2.07 2.74
N PRO A 119 -13.15 0.74 2.69
CA PRO A 119 -11.86 0.14 2.36
C PRO A 119 -11.40 0.47 0.94
N GLY A 120 -12.33 0.68 0.00
CA GLY A 120 -12.01 1.13 -1.35
C GLY A 120 -11.37 2.53 -1.39
N THR A 121 -11.96 3.50 -0.71
CA THR A 121 -11.39 4.85 -0.60
C THR A 121 -10.08 4.85 0.19
N TYR A 122 -9.95 4.01 1.22
CA TYR A 122 -8.69 3.84 1.94
C TYR A 122 -7.56 3.39 1.01
N ILE A 123 -7.79 2.47 0.07
CA ILE A 123 -6.78 2.06 -0.93
C ILE A 123 -6.29 3.26 -1.75
N LEU A 124 -7.20 4.13 -2.20
CA LEU A 124 -6.84 5.32 -2.96
C LEU A 124 -5.93 6.23 -2.15
N TRP A 125 -6.31 6.53 -0.92
CA TRP A 125 -5.54 7.40 -0.03
C TRP A 125 -4.19 6.81 0.39
N GLN A 126 -4.15 5.53 0.74
CA GLN A 126 -2.90 4.84 1.10
C GLN A 126 -1.91 4.85 -0.07
N ASN A 127 -2.36 4.61 -1.30
CA ASN A 127 -1.50 4.64 -2.48
C ASN A 127 -1.04 6.06 -2.84
N SER A 128 -1.92 7.05 -2.70
CA SER A 128 -1.57 8.47 -2.87
C SER A 128 -0.52 8.90 -1.84
N MET A 129 -0.66 8.47 -0.58
CA MET A 129 0.32 8.74 0.48
C MET A 129 1.67 8.08 0.18
N ASN A 130 1.67 6.84 -0.31
CA ASN A 130 2.89 6.15 -0.71
C ASN A 130 3.58 6.85 -1.88
N ALA A 131 2.84 7.20 -2.93
CA ALA A 131 3.38 7.91 -4.08
C ALA A 131 3.98 9.27 -3.66
N TRP A 132 3.30 10.01 -2.79
CA TRP A 132 3.80 11.26 -2.25
C TRP A 132 5.07 11.06 -1.41
N GLN A 133 5.16 10.04 -0.58
CA GLN A 133 6.37 9.74 0.22
C GLN A 133 7.55 9.35 -0.66
N MET A 134 7.33 8.55 -1.72
CA MET A 134 8.36 8.18 -2.67
C MET A 134 8.89 9.42 -3.42
N TRP A 135 8.01 10.26 -3.93
CA TRP A 135 8.38 11.50 -4.60
C TRP A 135 9.15 12.46 -3.68
N TYR A 136 8.71 12.62 -2.42
CA TYR A 136 9.41 13.45 -1.45
C TYR A 136 10.81 12.92 -1.14
N ARG A 137 10.95 11.61 -0.97
CA ARG A 137 12.24 10.96 -0.75
C ARG A 137 13.19 11.16 -1.93
N GLU A 138 12.72 10.97 -3.14
CA GLU A 138 13.51 11.15 -4.35
C GLU A 138 14.05 12.60 -4.45
N ARG A 139 13.19 13.58 -4.25
CA ARG A 139 13.61 14.99 -4.21
C ARG A 139 14.61 15.29 -3.11
N SER A 140 14.45 14.68 -1.96
CA SER A 140 15.39 14.84 -0.85
C SER A 140 16.76 14.25 -1.21
N LEU A 141 16.81 13.07 -1.79
CA LEU A 141 18.04 12.41 -2.25
C LEU A 141 18.80 13.25 -3.29
N VAL A 142 18.08 13.85 -4.24
CA VAL A 142 18.69 14.76 -5.24
C VAL A 142 19.33 15.97 -4.56
N LYS A 143 18.64 16.59 -3.60
CA LYS A 143 19.20 17.73 -2.83
C LYS A 143 20.46 17.35 -2.04
N TRP A 144 20.44 16.20 -1.35
CA TRP A 144 21.59 15.74 -0.56
C TRP A 144 22.79 15.47 -1.46
N LYS A 145 22.56 14.86 -2.63
CA LYS A 145 23.60 14.62 -3.64
C LYS A 145 24.21 15.92 -4.16
N GLN A 146 23.40 16.97 -4.35
CA GLN A 146 23.88 18.29 -4.78
C GLN A 146 24.69 18.99 -3.69
N MET A 147 24.38 18.75 -2.42
CA MET A 147 25.10 19.31 -1.27
C MET A 147 26.37 18.52 -0.88
N GLY A 148 26.66 17.39 -1.56
CA GLY A 148 27.81 16.52 -1.25
C GLY A 148 27.72 15.82 0.11
N VAL A 149 26.50 15.71 0.68
CA VAL A 149 26.24 15.08 1.97
C VAL A 149 25.65 13.69 1.73
N GLU A 150 26.16 12.69 2.42
CA GLU A 150 25.54 11.35 2.35
C GLU A 150 24.11 11.37 2.92
N PRO A 151 23.14 10.75 2.23
CA PRO A 151 21.78 10.71 2.72
C PRO A 151 21.72 9.92 4.04
N TYR A 152 21.06 10.49 5.03
CA TYR A 152 20.80 9.82 6.29
C TYR A 152 20.06 8.49 6.04
N GLN A 153 20.69 7.39 6.39
CA GLN A 153 20.09 6.05 6.32
C GLN A 153 19.20 5.87 7.56
N GLU A 154 17.88 6.08 7.40
CA GLU A 154 16.89 5.66 8.42
C GLU A 154 16.51 4.19 8.23
#